data_728a90e1cf44a3230bc2345915188dca
#
_entry.id   728a90e1cf44a3230bc2345915188dca
#
_cell.length_a   1.000
_cell.length_b   1.000
_cell.length_c   1.000
_cell.angle_alpha   90.00
_cell.angle_beta   90.00
_cell.angle_gamma   90.00
#
_symmetry.space_group_name_H-M   'P 1'
#
loop_
_entity.id
_entity.type
_entity.pdbx_description
1 polymer ?
#
loop_
_entity_poly.entity_id
_entity_poly.type
_entity_poly.pdbx_seq_one_letter_code
_entity_poly.pdbx_strand_id
1 'polypeptide(L)'
;MHWGGEKWKGILESDAKGYYAYLPAIFIYNDLNFGFLEKVQEKYPAPHIDYDYRANAEGVLINKYYAGTALSQLPFFLAADAITVFTEGERDGYSQWYLMSVNWAALFYLFLGLFYLRKSLLLWNVPETAIALLLPATLFGTNLFVYSVVEPGMSHVFSFGWMAVF
;
A
#
# COMPACT_ATOMS: atom_id res chain seq x y z
N MET A 1 -4.86 12.46 -4.95
CA MET A 1 -3.45 12.35 -4.50
C MET A 1 -3.29 13.04 -3.15
N HIS A 2 -2.71 12.33 -2.19
CA HIS A 2 -2.55 12.77 -0.80
C HIS A 2 -1.19 13.48 -0.57
N TRP A 3 -0.80 14.41 -1.47
CA TRP A 3 0.58 14.93 -1.51
C TRP A 3 0.73 16.36 -0.96
N GLY A 4 -0.35 17.01 -0.52
CA GLY A 4 -0.31 18.39 -0.04
C GLY A 4 -0.89 18.56 1.36
N GLY A 5 -0.23 19.35 2.20
CA GLY A 5 -0.64 19.58 3.58
C GLY A 5 -0.66 18.30 4.40
N GLU A 6 -1.71 18.09 5.18
CA GLU A 6 -1.89 16.88 6.02
C GLU A 6 -2.65 15.73 5.32
N LYS A 7 -2.90 15.82 4.02
CA LYS A 7 -3.65 14.79 3.26
C LYS A 7 -2.98 13.40 3.26
N TRP A 8 -1.68 13.35 3.49
CA TRP A 8 -0.95 12.10 3.64
C TRP A 8 -1.46 11.23 4.80
N LYS A 9 -2.09 11.83 5.83
CA LYS A 9 -2.66 11.10 6.96
C LYS A 9 -3.82 10.17 6.56
N GLY A 10 -4.50 10.44 5.44
CA GLY A 10 -5.59 9.61 4.89
C GLY A 10 -5.14 8.55 3.87
N ILE A 11 -3.84 8.24 3.76
CA ILE A 11 -3.35 7.21 2.81
C ILE A 11 -3.73 5.79 3.24
N LEU A 12 -3.72 5.55 4.56
CA LEU A 12 -4.07 4.25 5.13
C LEU A 12 -5.47 4.33 5.76
N GLU A 13 -6.45 3.83 5.06
CA GLU A 13 -7.82 3.71 5.55
C GLU A 13 -8.30 2.25 5.46
N SER A 14 -9.27 1.88 6.31
CA SER A 14 -9.89 0.55 6.32
C SER A 14 -8.86 -0.59 6.32
N ASP A 15 -8.99 -1.53 5.38
CA ASP A 15 -8.17 -2.74 5.25
C ASP A 15 -6.68 -2.42 5.01
N ALA A 16 -6.37 -1.29 4.38
CA ALA A 16 -5.00 -0.85 4.13
C ALA A 16 -4.18 -0.73 5.42
N LYS A 17 -4.81 -0.36 6.55
CA LYS A 17 -4.16 -0.33 7.87
C LYS A 17 -3.62 -1.71 8.24
N GLY A 18 -4.42 -2.76 8.04
CA GLY A 18 -4.03 -4.12 8.37
C GLY A 18 -2.95 -4.67 7.44
N TYR A 19 -3.06 -4.42 6.13
CA TYR A 19 -2.02 -4.84 5.19
C TYR A 19 -0.66 -4.20 5.50
N TYR A 20 -0.66 -2.91 5.82
CA TYR A 20 0.56 -2.16 6.10
C TYR A 20 1.19 -2.49 7.46
N ALA A 21 0.38 -2.80 8.46
CA ALA A 21 0.78 -2.88 9.87
C ALA A 21 1.93 -3.84 10.16
N TYR A 22 2.15 -4.86 9.33
CA TYR A 22 3.27 -5.79 9.48
C TYR A 22 4.64 -5.10 9.38
N LEU A 23 4.75 -4.04 8.57
CA LEU A 23 6.01 -3.35 8.36
C LEU A 23 6.48 -2.62 9.63
N PRO A 24 5.71 -1.69 10.22
CA PRO A 24 6.10 -1.09 11.48
C PRO A 24 6.14 -2.11 12.63
N ALA A 25 5.27 -3.12 12.65
CA ALA A 25 5.31 -4.18 13.67
C ALA A 25 6.67 -4.88 13.73
N ILE A 26 7.25 -5.22 12.57
CA ILE A 26 8.53 -5.92 12.48
C ILE A 26 9.71 -4.96 12.65
N PHE A 27 9.73 -3.84 11.92
CA PHE A 27 10.93 -3.01 11.76
C PHE A 27 11.05 -1.87 12.77
N ILE A 28 9.94 -1.47 13.43
CA ILE A 28 9.93 -0.34 14.35
C ILE A 28 9.59 -0.79 15.79
N TYR A 29 8.48 -1.51 15.94
CA TYR A 29 7.94 -1.84 17.27
C TYR A 29 8.39 -3.21 17.79
N ASN A 30 8.86 -4.09 16.91
CA ASN A 30 9.19 -5.49 17.22
C ASN A 30 8.05 -6.20 18.00
N ASP A 31 6.81 -5.96 17.55
CA ASP A 31 5.58 -6.42 18.19
C ASP A 31 4.57 -6.92 17.18
N LEU A 32 4.50 -8.24 17.01
CA LEU A 32 3.54 -8.92 16.12
C LEU A 32 2.16 -9.15 16.76
N ASN A 33 1.97 -8.74 18.02
CA ASN A 33 0.66 -8.69 18.66
C ASN A 33 -0.05 -7.35 18.41
N PHE A 34 0.63 -6.42 17.70
CA PHE A 34 0.08 -5.14 17.29
C PHE A 34 -0.44 -4.27 18.46
N GLY A 35 0.18 -4.39 19.64
CA GLY A 35 -0.17 -3.60 20.84
C GLY A 35 0.20 -2.12 20.71
N PHE A 36 0.98 -1.75 19.70
CA PHE A 36 1.31 -0.36 19.40
C PHE A 36 0.16 0.42 18.74
N LEU A 37 -0.92 -0.26 18.30
CA LEU A 37 -2.02 0.36 17.54
C LEU A 37 -2.65 1.53 18.30
N GLU A 38 -2.91 1.38 19.60
CA GLU A 38 -3.52 2.42 20.42
C GLU A 38 -2.67 3.70 20.41
N LYS A 39 -1.36 3.59 20.56
CA LYS A 39 -0.43 4.73 20.51
C LYS A 39 -0.43 5.42 19.14
N VAL A 40 -0.54 4.63 18.07
CA VAL A 40 -0.63 5.17 16.70
C VAL A 40 -1.96 5.89 16.47
N GLN A 41 -3.07 5.33 16.94
CA GLN A 41 -4.40 5.96 16.84
C GLN A 41 -4.49 7.26 17.65
N GLU A 42 -3.90 7.29 18.82
CA GLU A 42 -3.84 8.48 19.67
C GLU A 42 -3.03 9.61 19.01
N LYS A 43 -1.92 9.25 18.33
CA LYS A 43 -1.05 10.20 17.64
C LYS A 43 -1.60 10.65 16.29
N TYR A 44 -2.22 9.73 15.53
CA TYR A 44 -2.77 9.95 14.21
C TYR A 44 -4.26 9.59 14.20
N PRO A 45 -5.12 10.38 14.82
CA PRO A 45 -6.55 10.08 14.89
C PRO A 45 -7.14 10.05 13.47
N ALA A 46 -7.79 8.96 13.15
CA ALA A 46 -8.47 8.81 11.85
C ALA A 46 -9.72 9.69 11.83
N PRO A 47 -9.95 10.47 10.77
CA PRO A 47 -11.05 11.42 10.74
C PRO A 47 -12.44 10.77 10.70
N HIS A 48 -12.58 9.48 10.37
CA HIS A 48 -13.89 8.92 10.04
C HIS A 48 -14.24 7.56 10.63
N ILE A 49 -13.30 6.62 10.85
CA ILE A 49 -13.63 5.27 11.37
C ILE A 49 -12.44 4.72 12.15
N ASP A 50 -12.67 4.37 13.42
CA ASP A 50 -11.78 3.51 14.18
C ASP A 50 -11.90 2.07 13.64
N TYR A 51 -10.97 1.71 12.75
CA TYR A 51 -10.90 0.37 12.20
C TYR A 51 -9.80 -0.44 12.87
N ASP A 52 -10.21 -1.40 13.70
CA ASP A 52 -9.27 -2.35 14.29
C ASP A 52 -9.11 -3.57 13.36
N TYR A 53 -7.92 -3.69 12.79
CA TYR A 53 -7.56 -4.81 11.92
C TYR A 53 -7.14 -6.07 12.71
N ARG A 54 -7.11 -6.00 14.04
CA ARG A 54 -6.78 -7.13 14.91
C ARG A 54 -7.99 -8.01 15.18
N ALA A 55 -7.74 -9.27 15.41
CA ALA A 55 -8.71 -10.23 15.93
C ALA A 55 -8.11 -10.94 17.14
N ASN A 56 -8.94 -11.32 18.09
CA ASN A 56 -8.51 -12.14 19.21
C ASN A 56 -8.67 -13.63 18.82
N ALA A 57 -7.57 -14.35 18.81
CA ALA A 57 -7.53 -15.79 18.60
C ALA A 57 -6.96 -16.43 19.88
N GLU A 58 -7.83 -17.02 20.68
CA GLU A 58 -7.48 -17.74 21.91
C GLU A 58 -6.63 -16.91 22.91
N GLY A 59 -6.92 -15.62 23.01
CA GLY A 59 -6.20 -14.70 23.89
C GLY A 59 -4.98 -14.01 23.26
N VAL A 60 -4.64 -14.34 22.02
CA VAL A 60 -3.57 -13.69 21.26
C VAL A 60 -4.19 -12.75 20.20
N LEU A 61 -3.69 -11.52 20.15
CA LEU A 61 -4.08 -10.58 19.09
C LEU A 61 -3.34 -10.92 17.79
N ILE A 62 -4.09 -11.13 16.73
CA ILE A 62 -3.56 -11.42 15.40
C ILE A 62 -4.12 -10.43 14.38
N ASN A 63 -3.38 -10.20 13.31
CA ASN A 63 -3.87 -9.39 12.19
C ASN A 63 -4.81 -10.23 11.31
N LYS A 64 -5.98 -9.69 10.96
CA LYS A 64 -6.98 -10.33 10.07
C LYS A 64 -6.48 -10.49 8.63
N TYR A 65 -5.47 -9.75 8.22
CA TYR A 65 -5.00 -9.66 6.85
C TYR A 65 -3.69 -10.43 6.64
N TYR A 66 -3.47 -10.86 5.40
CA TYR A 66 -2.23 -11.55 5.02
C TYR A 66 -1.11 -10.56 4.72
N ALA A 67 0.14 -10.98 4.97
CA ALA A 67 1.33 -10.14 4.84
C ALA A 67 1.78 -9.89 3.39
N GLY A 68 1.14 -10.47 2.37
CA GLY A 68 1.59 -10.37 0.96
C GLY A 68 1.69 -8.94 0.44
N THR A 69 0.71 -8.08 0.80
CA THR A 69 0.75 -6.66 0.45
C THR A 69 1.89 -5.93 1.17
N ALA A 70 2.13 -6.24 2.45
CA ALA A 70 3.26 -5.69 3.20
C ALA A 70 4.60 -6.06 2.53
N LEU A 71 4.78 -7.31 2.08
CA LEU A 71 5.98 -7.72 1.35
C LEU A 71 6.19 -6.92 0.06
N SER A 72 5.11 -6.60 -0.66
CA SER A 72 5.18 -5.75 -1.85
C SER A 72 5.56 -4.30 -1.51
N GLN A 73 5.13 -3.80 -0.37
CA GLN A 73 5.44 -2.45 0.11
C GLN A 73 6.81 -2.35 0.78
N LEU A 74 7.41 -3.47 1.21
CA LEU A 74 8.63 -3.52 2.02
C LEU A 74 9.80 -2.70 1.45
N PRO A 75 10.20 -2.80 0.17
CA PRO A 75 11.34 -2.03 -0.34
C PRO A 75 11.11 -0.51 -0.25
N PHE A 76 9.88 -0.08 -0.43
CA PHE A 76 9.50 1.34 -0.33
C PHE A 76 9.46 1.82 1.12
N PHE A 77 8.99 0.97 2.04
CA PHE A 77 9.04 1.23 3.47
C PHE A 77 10.48 1.41 3.97
N LEU A 78 11.39 0.52 3.57
CA LEU A 78 12.80 0.62 3.96
C LEU A 78 13.47 1.88 3.38
N ALA A 79 13.11 2.27 2.15
CA ALA A 79 13.56 3.53 1.58
C ALA A 79 13.04 4.74 2.37
N ALA A 80 11.76 4.72 2.78
CA ALA A 80 11.17 5.76 3.62
C ALA A 80 11.81 5.80 5.01
N ASP A 81 12.13 4.65 5.61
CA ASP A 81 12.84 4.58 6.89
C ASP A 81 14.21 5.24 6.78
N ALA A 82 14.98 4.93 5.73
CA ALA A 82 16.25 5.57 5.47
C ALA A 82 16.11 7.10 5.30
N ILE A 83 15.15 7.56 4.49
CA ILE A 83 14.88 9.00 4.32
C ILE A 83 14.54 9.65 5.66
N THR A 84 13.70 9.00 6.47
CA THR A 84 13.30 9.52 7.79
C THR A 84 14.50 9.68 8.71
N VAL A 85 15.44 8.72 8.70
CA VAL A 85 16.70 8.83 9.46
C VAL A 85 17.56 9.99 8.95
N PHE A 86 17.72 10.14 7.63
CA PHE A 86 18.53 11.22 7.05
C PHE A 86 17.93 12.61 7.27
N THR A 87 16.61 12.72 7.39
CA THR A 87 15.92 13.99 7.62
C THR A 87 15.66 14.27 9.10
N GLU A 88 16.25 13.49 10.00
CA GLU A 88 16.03 13.55 11.45
C GLU A 88 14.55 13.50 11.84
N GLY A 89 13.76 12.81 11.03
CA GLY A 89 12.33 12.61 11.25
C GLY A 89 12.04 11.55 12.30
N GLU A 90 10.78 11.47 12.72
CA GLU A 90 10.36 10.50 13.73
C GLU A 90 10.17 9.11 13.13
N ARG A 91 10.91 8.12 13.64
CA ARG A 91 10.85 6.71 13.22
C ARG A 91 9.70 5.98 13.93
N ASP A 92 8.48 6.28 13.54
CA ASP A 92 7.28 5.63 14.10
C ASP A 92 6.54 4.72 13.11
N GLY A 93 7.02 4.66 11.86
CA GLY A 93 6.39 3.86 10.80
C GLY A 93 5.11 4.47 10.23
N TYR A 94 4.66 5.65 10.70
CA TYR A 94 3.40 6.29 10.32
C TYR A 94 3.55 7.77 9.99
N SER A 95 4.75 8.34 10.15
CA SER A 95 5.03 9.72 9.74
C SER A 95 5.00 9.87 8.21
N GLN A 96 5.10 11.10 7.72
CA GLN A 96 4.83 11.46 6.32
C GLN A 96 5.55 10.59 5.30
N TRP A 97 6.86 10.35 5.46
CA TRP A 97 7.64 9.59 4.48
C TRP A 97 7.17 8.14 4.37
N TYR A 98 6.84 7.51 5.49
CA TYR A 98 6.34 6.13 5.51
C TYR A 98 5.00 6.02 4.78
N LEU A 99 4.04 6.90 5.05
CA LEU A 99 2.75 6.84 4.38
C LEU A 99 2.86 7.20 2.89
N MET A 100 3.70 8.18 2.53
CA MET A 100 3.96 8.51 1.13
C MET A 100 4.61 7.34 0.38
N SER A 101 5.41 6.50 1.03
CA SER A 101 6.01 5.32 0.41
C SER A 101 4.98 4.31 -0.09
N VAL A 102 3.80 4.25 0.52
CA VAL A 102 2.68 3.42 0.05
C VAL A 102 2.19 3.87 -1.32
N ASN A 103 2.12 5.20 -1.57
CA ASN A 103 1.80 5.73 -2.91
C ASN A 103 2.88 5.36 -3.93
N TRP A 104 4.17 5.44 -3.54
CA TRP A 104 5.26 5.06 -4.44
C TRP A 104 5.18 3.58 -4.81
N ALA A 105 4.91 2.72 -3.83
CA ALA A 105 4.70 1.30 -4.06
C ALA A 105 3.52 1.06 -5.01
N ALA A 106 2.36 1.66 -4.75
CA ALA A 106 1.17 1.50 -5.58
C ALA A 106 1.41 1.93 -7.03
N LEU A 107 2.05 3.08 -7.25
CA LEU A 107 2.41 3.55 -8.60
C LEU A 107 3.41 2.63 -9.28
N PHE A 108 4.41 2.14 -8.56
CA PHE A 108 5.36 1.19 -9.12
C PHE A 108 4.66 -0.09 -9.61
N TYR A 109 3.81 -0.70 -8.78
CA TYR A 109 3.09 -1.92 -9.16
C TYR A 109 2.05 -1.68 -10.25
N LEU A 110 1.44 -0.50 -10.30
CA LEU A 110 0.59 -0.08 -11.41
C LEU A 110 1.36 -0.09 -12.74
N PHE A 111 2.51 0.62 -12.79
CA PHE A 111 3.31 0.69 -14.01
C PHE A 111 3.90 -0.68 -14.39
N LEU A 112 4.35 -1.45 -13.41
CA LEU A 112 4.82 -2.83 -13.61
C LEU A 112 3.73 -3.68 -14.26
N GLY A 113 2.53 -3.66 -13.69
CA GLY A 113 1.38 -4.42 -14.21
C GLY A 113 0.98 -4.01 -15.62
N LEU A 114 0.86 -2.71 -15.89
CA LEU A 114 0.53 -2.21 -17.25
C LEU A 114 1.62 -2.57 -18.28
N PHE A 115 2.88 -2.51 -17.87
CA PHE A 115 4.00 -2.88 -18.74
C PHE A 115 3.96 -4.37 -19.12
N TYR A 116 3.74 -5.25 -18.15
CA TYR A 116 3.66 -6.68 -18.44
C TYR A 116 2.36 -7.07 -19.13
N LEU A 117 1.24 -6.43 -18.81
CA LEU A 117 0.00 -6.58 -19.56
C LEU A 117 0.19 -6.23 -21.05
N ARG A 118 0.87 -5.10 -21.34
CA ARG A 118 1.23 -4.78 -22.74
C ARG A 118 2.05 -5.88 -23.39
N LYS A 119 3.09 -6.39 -22.69
CA LYS A 119 3.92 -7.49 -23.23
C LYS A 119 3.09 -8.74 -23.52
N SER A 120 2.21 -9.14 -22.62
CA SER A 120 1.34 -10.30 -22.79
C SER A 120 0.40 -10.14 -23.99
N LEU A 121 -0.20 -8.95 -24.16
CA LEU A 121 -1.07 -8.65 -25.30
C LEU A 121 -0.29 -8.72 -26.64
N LEU A 122 0.95 -8.25 -26.67
CA LEU A 122 1.81 -8.38 -27.85
C LEU A 122 2.15 -9.84 -28.18
N LEU A 123 2.41 -10.68 -27.17
CA LEU A 123 2.63 -12.11 -27.36
C LEU A 123 1.40 -12.82 -27.94
N TRP A 124 0.20 -12.33 -27.66
CA TRP A 124 -1.05 -12.83 -28.24
C TRP A 124 -1.38 -12.21 -29.61
N ASN A 125 -0.43 -11.48 -30.21
CA ASN A 125 -0.58 -10.79 -31.49
C ASN A 125 -1.72 -9.76 -31.54
N VAL A 126 -2.04 -9.13 -30.40
CA VAL A 126 -3.00 -8.02 -30.34
C VAL A 126 -2.38 -6.80 -31.02
N PRO A 127 -3.07 -6.12 -31.95
CA PRO A 127 -2.53 -4.94 -32.63
C PRO A 127 -2.22 -3.80 -31.66
N GLU A 128 -1.14 -3.06 -31.91
CA GLU A 128 -0.71 -1.91 -31.08
C GLU A 128 -1.82 -0.88 -30.89
N THR A 129 -2.65 -0.64 -31.91
CA THR A 129 -3.80 0.28 -31.81
C THR A 129 -4.85 -0.20 -30.80
N ALA A 130 -5.12 -1.50 -30.74
CA ALA A 130 -6.01 -2.08 -29.74
C ALA A 130 -5.40 -2.00 -28.35
N ILE A 131 -4.09 -2.29 -28.21
CA ILE A 131 -3.37 -2.18 -26.94
C ILE A 131 -3.42 -0.74 -26.40
N ALA A 132 -3.24 0.26 -27.28
CA ALA A 132 -3.31 1.68 -26.93
C ALA A 132 -4.69 2.08 -26.35
N LEU A 133 -5.76 1.36 -26.68
CA LEU A 133 -7.10 1.56 -26.10
C LEU A 133 -7.32 0.69 -24.85
N LEU A 134 -6.81 -0.54 -24.84
CA LEU A 134 -7.03 -1.49 -23.74
C LEU A 134 -6.32 -1.06 -22.45
N LEU A 135 -5.09 -0.51 -22.53
CA LEU A 135 -4.38 -0.08 -21.31
C LEU A 135 -5.09 1.06 -20.56
N PRO A 136 -5.50 2.17 -21.21
CA PRO A 136 -6.33 3.18 -20.56
C PRO A 136 -7.68 2.63 -20.10
N ALA A 137 -8.31 1.75 -20.87
CA ALA A 137 -9.56 1.11 -20.48
C ALA A 137 -9.39 0.24 -19.22
N THR A 138 -8.28 -0.49 -19.10
CA THR A 138 -7.96 -1.23 -17.89
C THR A 138 -7.78 -0.29 -16.70
N LEU A 139 -7.06 0.80 -16.86
CA LEU A 139 -6.80 1.75 -15.78
C LEU A 139 -8.05 2.50 -15.35
N PHE A 140 -8.79 3.09 -16.29
CA PHE A 140 -9.91 3.99 -16.00
C PHE A 140 -11.29 3.32 -16.05
N GLY A 141 -11.40 2.19 -16.76
CA GLY A 141 -12.64 1.41 -16.88
C GLY A 141 -12.83 0.38 -15.75
N THR A 142 -11.85 0.24 -14.86
CA THR A 142 -11.90 -0.61 -13.67
C THR A 142 -11.60 0.20 -12.41
N ASN A 143 -11.69 -0.44 -11.25
CA ASN A 143 -11.33 0.19 -9.97
C ASN A 143 -9.81 0.38 -9.80
N LEU A 144 -8.99 0.04 -10.80
CA LEU A 144 -7.53 0.08 -10.69
C LEU A 144 -7.01 1.49 -10.42
N PHE A 145 -7.61 2.51 -11.07
CA PHE A 145 -7.27 3.91 -10.82
C PHE A 145 -7.53 4.31 -9.36
N VAL A 146 -8.68 3.92 -8.81
CA VAL A 146 -9.04 4.22 -7.40
C VAL A 146 -8.01 3.59 -6.46
N TYR A 147 -7.71 2.31 -6.63
CA TYR A 147 -6.76 1.58 -5.78
C TYR A 147 -5.29 1.91 -6.03
N SER A 148 -4.98 2.70 -7.04
CA SER A 148 -3.61 3.18 -7.27
C SER A 148 -3.38 4.59 -6.76
N VAL A 149 -4.43 5.43 -6.74
CA VAL A 149 -4.30 6.88 -6.54
C VAL A 149 -5.10 7.38 -5.33
N VAL A 150 -6.28 6.82 -5.09
CA VAL A 150 -7.17 7.25 -4.00
C VAL A 150 -6.97 6.39 -2.75
N GLU A 151 -6.89 5.07 -2.91
CA GLU A 151 -6.71 4.10 -1.84
C GLU A 151 -5.47 3.20 -2.08
N PRO A 152 -4.25 3.78 -2.14
CA PRO A 152 -3.04 3.08 -2.59
C PRO A 152 -2.56 1.99 -1.62
N GLY A 153 -3.08 1.95 -0.39
CA GLY A 153 -2.75 0.92 0.59
C GLY A 153 -3.47 -0.41 0.38
N MET A 154 -4.49 -0.44 -0.49
CA MET A 154 -5.28 -1.64 -0.76
C MET A 154 -4.52 -2.67 -1.60
N SER A 155 -4.81 -3.96 -1.41
CA SER A 155 -4.10 -5.08 -2.05
C SER A 155 -4.25 -5.17 -3.57
N HIS A 156 -5.25 -4.50 -4.16
CA HIS A 156 -5.66 -4.67 -5.56
C HIS A 156 -4.59 -4.32 -6.57
N VAL A 157 -3.92 -3.17 -6.43
CA VAL A 157 -2.87 -2.74 -7.36
C VAL A 157 -1.63 -3.63 -7.27
N PHE A 158 -1.29 -4.10 -6.07
CA PHE A 158 -0.18 -5.04 -5.87
C PHE A 158 -0.47 -6.40 -6.52
N SER A 159 -1.70 -6.91 -6.32
CA SER A 159 -2.17 -8.14 -6.96
C SER A 159 -2.17 -8.02 -8.49
N PHE A 160 -2.65 -6.90 -9.03
CA PHE A 160 -2.60 -6.63 -10.46
C PHE A 160 -1.16 -6.67 -11.00
N GLY A 161 -0.22 -6.00 -10.32
CA GLY A 161 1.18 -5.99 -10.71
C GLY A 161 1.78 -7.39 -10.75
N TRP A 162 1.58 -8.17 -9.70
CA TRP A 162 2.10 -9.54 -9.62
C TRP A 162 1.45 -10.48 -10.63
N MET A 163 0.13 -10.45 -10.78
CA MET A 163 -0.58 -11.30 -11.75
C MET A 163 -0.19 -11.00 -13.20
N ALA A 164 0.17 -9.77 -13.51
CA ALA A 164 0.62 -9.40 -14.85
C ALA A 164 2.04 -9.91 -15.16
N VAL A 165 2.89 -10.10 -14.12
CA VAL A 165 4.28 -10.62 -14.26
C VAL A 165 4.27 -12.13 -14.50
N PHE A 166 3.34 -12.88 -13.90
CA PHE A 166 3.23 -14.35 -14.02
C PHE A 166 2.35 -14.77 -15.20
#